data_b04be3806aa1353436d1c09e4ebb6b48
#
_entry.id   b04be3806aa1353436d1c09e4ebb6b48
#
_cell.length_a   1.000
_cell.length_b   1.000
_cell.length_c   1.000
_cell.angle_alpha   90.00
_cell.angle_beta   90.00
_cell.angle_gamma   90.00
#
_symmetry.space_group_name_H-M   'P 1'
#
loop_
_entity.id
_entity.type
_entity.pdbx_description
1 polymer ?
#
loop_
_entity_poly.entity_id
_entity_poly.type
_entity_poly.pdbx_seq_one_letter_code
_entity_poly.pdbx_strand_id
1 'polypeptide(L)'
;MTGSQGFNGVFFDLLGRNEERVTGRAFVEETDAIFFDCDNDGDEDLYILSGGIENIFNEGAYQDELLINKDGNFTISQDRIESTKIPGSKILTIDFDQDGDLDLFRTGQIDLRAYGRPVDSWLYSNEEGSFSSVLGPNFDDLKDLGMVTDAKVVDINNDQWPDIAVVGEWMEVTILFNSLG
;
A
#
# COMPACT_ATOMS: atom_id res chain seq x y z
N MET A 1 -4.13 -23.99 -25.01
CA MET A 1 -3.71 -23.40 -23.73
C MET A 1 -3.62 -21.90 -23.95
N THR A 2 -4.66 -21.20 -23.60
CA THR A 2 -4.70 -19.73 -23.68
C THR A 2 -4.12 -19.21 -22.40
N GLY A 3 -2.88 -18.65 -22.47
CA GLY A 3 -2.28 -17.96 -21.35
C GLY A 3 -3.18 -16.82 -20.89
N SER A 4 -3.41 -16.72 -19.59
CA SER A 4 -4.05 -15.55 -19.00
C SER A 4 -3.20 -14.34 -19.36
N GLN A 5 -3.75 -13.45 -20.14
CA GLN A 5 -3.15 -12.15 -20.38
C GLN A 5 -3.30 -11.38 -19.08
N GLY A 6 -2.19 -10.94 -18.50
CA GLY A 6 -2.23 -10.03 -17.37
C GLY A 6 -3.12 -8.84 -17.71
N PHE A 7 -4.00 -8.50 -16.80
CA PHE A 7 -4.83 -7.32 -16.95
C PHE A 7 -3.95 -6.10 -16.81
N ASN A 8 -3.78 -5.37 -17.88
CA ASN A 8 -3.28 -4.01 -17.81
C ASN A 8 -4.36 -3.17 -17.14
N GLY A 9 -4.02 -2.41 -16.11
CA GLY A 9 -4.95 -1.47 -15.51
C GLY A 9 -5.58 -0.59 -16.58
N VAL A 10 -6.90 -0.51 -16.59
CA VAL A 10 -7.66 0.33 -17.53
C VAL A 10 -8.38 1.37 -16.70
N PHE A 11 -8.04 2.63 -16.86
CA PHE A 11 -8.84 3.72 -16.33
C PHE A 11 -10.02 3.97 -17.26
N PHE A 12 -11.23 3.88 -16.73
CA PHE A 12 -12.42 4.31 -17.43
C PHE A 12 -12.63 5.81 -17.18
N ASP A 13 -12.52 6.61 -18.21
CA ASP A 13 -13.12 7.94 -18.17
C ASP A 13 -14.63 7.78 -18.08
N LEU A 14 -15.22 8.04 -16.93
CA LEU A 14 -16.67 8.00 -16.67
C LEU A 14 -17.47 8.92 -17.58
N LEU A 15 -16.81 9.82 -18.30
CA LEU A 15 -17.41 10.70 -19.30
C LEU A 15 -17.22 10.18 -20.74
N GLY A 16 -16.63 9.00 -20.92
CA GLY A 16 -16.58 8.27 -22.18
C GLY A 16 -15.59 8.79 -23.21
N ARG A 17 -14.50 9.42 -22.78
CA ARG A 17 -13.58 10.09 -23.71
C ARG A 17 -12.34 9.31 -24.09
N ASN A 18 -11.76 8.49 -23.25
CA ASN A 18 -10.62 7.62 -23.58
C ASN A 18 -10.39 6.55 -22.51
N GLU A 19 -9.91 5.37 -22.94
CA GLU A 19 -9.30 4.37 -22.06
C GLU A 19 -7.82 4.64 -22.02
N GLU A 20 -7.26 5.03 -20.88
CA GLU A 20 -5.83 5.17 -20.72
C GLU A 20 -5.29 4.03 -19.86
N ARG A 21 -4.27 3.34 -20.35
CA ARG A 21 -3.57 2.28 -19.62
C ARG A 21 -2.43 2.91 -18.85
N VAL A 22 -2.52 2.92 -17.54
CA VAL A 22 -1.54 3.58 -16.68
C VAL A 22 -0.40 2.65 -16.33
N THR A 23 -0.64 1.36 -16.20
CA THR A 23 0.40 0.35 -15.95
C THR A 23 0.08 -0.98 -16.60
N GLY A 24 1.02 -1.89 -16.61
CA GLY A 24 0.81 -3.25 -17.05
C GLY A 24 2.06 -4.09 -16.91
N ARG A 25 2.23 -4.71 -15.76
CA ARG A 25 3.16 -5.83 -15.64
C ARG A 25 2.41 -7.13 -15.87
N ALA A 26 2.84 -7.89 -16.89
CA ALA A 26 2.34 -9.24 -17.07
C ALA A 26 2.71 -10.09 -15.84
N PHE A 27 1.73 -10.81 -15.29
CA PHE A 27 1.91 -11.70 -14.13
C PHE A 27 2.05 -11.03 -12.75
N VAL A 28 1.61 -9.80 -12.58
CA VAL A 28 1.43 -9.16 -11.28
C VAL A 28 -0.05 -9.07 -10.99
N GLU A 29 -0.44 -9.34 -9.75
CA GLU A 29 -1.79 -9.09 -9.26
C GLU A 29 -1.75 -7.81 -8.42
N GLU A 30 -2.51 -6.82 -8.83
CA GLU A 30 -2.76 -5.62 -8.05
C GLU A 30 -3.95 -5.90 -7.13
N THR A 31 -3.78 -5.70 -5.83
CA THR A 31 -4.79 -6.00 -4.81
C THR A 31 -5.50 -4.77 -4.30
N ASP A 32 -4.83 -3.63 -4.32
CA ASP A 32 -5.42 -2.35 -3.92
C ASP A 32 -4.73 -1.19 -4.65
N ALA A 33 -5.39 -0.04 -4.67
CA ALA A 33 -4.83 1.19 -5.22
C ALA A 33 -5.41 2.40 -4.52
N ILE A 34 -4.61 3.45 -4.33
CA ILE A 34 -5.06 4.68 -3.69
C ILE A 34 -4.53 5.90 -4.44
N PHE A 35 -5.39 6.90 -4.60
CA PHE A 35 -5.04 8.21 -5.11
C PHE A 35 -4.82 9.18 -3.93
N PHE A 36 -3.76 9.95 -3.97
CA PHE A 36 -3.44 11.00 -3.00
C PHE A 36 -2.34 11.90 -3.57
N ASP A 37 -2.31 13.15 -3.14
CA ASP A 37 -1.24 14.10 -3.48
C ASP A 37 -0.04 13.80 -2.57
N CYS A 38 0.97 13.09 -3.09
CA CYS A 38 2.08 12.62 -2.28
C CYS A 38 3.23 13.64 -2.17
N ASP A 39 3.34 14.58 -3.12
CA ASP A 39 4.40 15.59 -3.13
C ASP A 39 3.88 17.03 -3.01
N ASN A 40 2.59 17.18 -2.63
CA ASN A 40 1.93 18.45 -2.36
C ASN A 40 1.94 19.44 -3.56
N ASP A 41 1.97 18.89 -4.79
CA ASP A 41 1.95 19.73 -6.00
C ASP A 41 0.52 20.08 -6.47
N GLY A 42 -0.51 19.47 -5.87
CA GLY A 42 -1.92 19.69 -6.10
C GLY A 42 -2.56 18.72 -7.10
N ASP A 43 -1.79 17.79 -7.67
CA ASP A 43 -2.27 16.71 -8.52
C ASP A 43 -2.29 15.39 -7.72
N GLU A 44 -3.37 14.59 -7.83
CA GLU A 44 -3.40 13.29 -7.15
C GLU A 44 -2.53 12.27 -7.87
N ASP A 45 -1.59 11.68 -7.13
CA ASP A 45 -0.72 10.58 -7.54
C ASP A 45 -1.41 9.23 -7.33
N LEU A 46 -0.84 8.17 -7.86
CA LEU A 46 -1.40 6.84 -7.76
C LEU A 46 -0.39 5.85 -7.16
N TYR A 47 -0.74 5.27 -6.02
CA TYR A 47 -0.03 4.10 -5.50
C TYR A 47 -0.82 2.83 -5.84
N ILE A 48 -0.11 1.82 -6.34
CA ILE A 48 -0.66 0.51 -6.69
C ILE A 48 0.04 -0.55 -5.86
N LEU A 49 -0.74 -1.28 -5.07
CA LEU A 49 -0.29 -2.33 -4.20
C LEU A 49 -0.30 -3.68 -4.94
N SER A 50 0.83 -4.34 -4.94
CA SER A 50 0.97 -5.69 -5.50
C SER A 50 0.70 -6.75 -4.44
N GLY A 51 -0.05 -7.79 -4.81
CA GLY A 51 -0.43 -8.86 -3.90
C GLY A 51 -0.69 -10.19 -4.63
N GLY A 52 -1.63 -10.98 -4.10
CA GLY A 52 -1.98 -12.28 -4.66
C GLY A 52 -1.01 -13.41 -4.28
N ILE A 53 -1.36 -14.63 -4.69
CA ILE A 53 -0.60 -15.84 -4.30
C ILE A 53 -0.11 -16.65 -5.49
N GLU A 54 -0.37 -16.21 -6.72
CA GLU A 54 -0.11 -17.00 -7.92
C GLU A 54 1.36 -17.00 -8.35
N ASN A 55 2.15 -16.02 -7.91
CA ASN A 55 3.53 -15.81 -8.35
C ASN A 55 4.59 -16.19 -7.31
N ILE A 56 4.39 -17.25 -6.55
CA ILE A 56 5.24 -17.69 -5.44
C ILE A 56 6.72 -17.92 -5.82
N PHE A 57 7.04 -18.05 -7.09
CA PHE A 57 8.41 -18.26 -7.58
C PHE A 57 9.07 -17.00 -8.14
N ASN A 58 8.35 -15.86 -8.15
CA ASN A 58 8.86 -14.61 -8.70
C ASN A 58 8.73 -13.49 -7.65
N GLU A 59 9.77 -13.31 -6.84
CA GLU A 59 9.80 -12.24 -5.81
C GLU A 59 9.66 -10.83 -6.40
N GLY A 60 10.00 -10.63 -7.66
CA GLY A 60 9.79 -9.36 -8.36
C GLY A 60 8.34 -9.05 -8.72
N ALA A 61 7.42 -10.04 -8.55
CA ALA A 61 6.00 -9.84 -8.79
C ALA A 61 5.30 -9.01 -7.69
N TYR A 62 5.94 -8.86 -6.53
CA TYR A 62 5.36 -8.16 -5.37
C TYR A 62 5.97 -6.77 -5.15
N GLN A 63 6.43 -6.15 -6.21
CA GLN A 63 6.90 -4.78 -6.16
C GLN A 63 5.73 -3.83 -6.42
N ASP A 64 5.44 -2.99 -5.43
CA ASP A 64 4.43 -1.94 -5.56
C ASP A 64 4.88 -0.86 -6.56
N GLU A 65 3.94 -0.08 -7.05
CA GLU A 65 4.22 1.02 -7.98
C GLU A 65 3.67 2.34 -7.43
N LEU A 66 4.52 3.37 -7.41
CA LEU A 66 4.11 4.75 -7.22
C LEU A 66 4.21 5.47 -8.55
N LEU A 67 3.12 6.08 -8.99
CA LEU A 67 3.04 6.86 -10.20
C LEU A 67 2.77 8.30 -9.83
N ILE A 68 3.72 9.16 -10.17
CA ILE A 68 3.59 10.60 -10.00
C ILE A 68 2.79 11.17 -11.18
N ASN A 69 1.77 11.92 -10.85
CA ASN A 69 0.94 12.64 -11.78
C ASN A 69 1.48 14.06 -11.96
N LYS A 70 1.49 14.52 -13.18
CA LYS A 70 1.76 15.92 -13.48
C LYS A 70 0.86 16.37 -14.61
N ASP A 71 -0.10 17.23 -14.30
CA ASP A 71 -1.07 17.71 -15.28
C ASP A 71 -1.80 16.57 -16.03
N GLY A 72 -2.14 15.47 -15.34
CA GLY A 72 -2.79 14.29 -15.91
C GLY A 72 -1.83 13.28 -16.58
N ASN A 73 -0.52 13.47 -16.48
CA ASN A 73 0.49 12.56 -17.03
C ASN A 73 1.17 11.75 -15.91
N PHE A 74 0.90 10.45 -15.85
CA PHE A 74 1.46 9.56 -14.86
C PHE A 74 2.83 9.00 -15.25
N THR A 75 3.79 9.10 -14.33
CA THR A 75 5.16 8.58 -14.52
C THR A 75 5.54 7.68 -13.35
N ILE A 76 5.96 6.44 -13.62
CA ILE A 76 6.41 5.50 -12.59
C ILE A 76 7.66 6.03 -11.89
N SER A 77 7.62 6.06 -10.55
CA SER A 77 8.71 6.51 -9.69
C SER A 77 9.10 5.41 -8.71
N GLN A 78 9.92 4.46 -9.15
CA GLN A 78 10.32 3.30 -8.34
C GLN A 78 11.31 3.64 -7.23
N ASP A 79 12.03 4.74 -7.34
CA ASP A 79 13.09 5.13 -6.39
C ASP A 79 12.55 5.80 -5.13
N ARG A 80 11.25 6.14 -5.11
CA ARG A 80 10.63 6.89 -4.01
C ARG A 80 10.10 6.01 -2.89
N ILE A 81 9.99 4.69 -3.09
CA ILE A 81 9.51 3.76 -2.06
C ILE A 81 10.25 2.42 -2.13
N GLU A 82 10.59 1.86 -0.97
CA GLU A 82 11.28 0.59 -0.86
C GLU A 82 10.31 -0.60 -1.02
N SER A 83 10.68 -1.58 -1.84
CA SER A 83 9.89 -2.79 -2.07
C SER A 83 10.03 -3.78 -0.91
N THR A 84 8.92 -4.28 -0.40
CA THR A 84 8.88 -5.28 0.68
C THR A 84 9.02 -6.72 0.22
N LYS A 85 8.72 -7.01 -1.04
CA LYS A 85 8.65 -8.36 -1.64
C LYS A 85 7.65 -9.31 -0.98
N ILE A 86 6.75 -8.80 -0.16
CA ILE A 86 5.66 -9.53 0.48
C ILE A 86 4.35 -9.10 -0.17
N PRO A 87 3.47 -10.05 -0.53
CA PRO A 87 2.14 -9.70 -1.03
C PRO A 87 1.41 -8.77 -0.08
N GLY A 88 0.85 -7.70 -0.59
CA GLY A 88 0.00 -6.78 0.16
C GLY A 88 -1.47 -7.03 -0.07
N SER A 89 -2.33 -6.58 0.85
CA SER A 89 -3.78 -6.66 0.73
C SER A 89 -4.47 -5.31 0.81
N LYS A 90 -3.88 -4.37 1.55
CA LYS A 90 -4.44 -3.04 1.78
C LYS A 90 -3.36 -1.98 1.84
N ILE A 91 -3.65 -0.82 1.25
CA ILE A 91 -2.86 0.40 1.39
C ILE A 91 -3.76 1.52 1.90
N LEU A 92 -3.27 2.32 2.83
CA LEU A 92 -3.98 3.47 3.40
C LEU A 92 -3.05 4.68 3.45
N THR A 93 -3.63 5.86 3.29
CA THR A 93 -2.98 7.11 3.67
C THR A 93 -3.30 7.46 5.11
N ILE A 94 -2.33 8.04 5.80
CA ILE A 94 -2.41 8.46 7.20
C ILE A 94 -1.38 9.57 7.42
N ASP A 95 -1.74 10.64 8.07
CA ASP A 95 -0.76 11.63 8.60
C ASP A 95 -0.47 11.22 10.04
N PHE A 96 0.50 10.27 10.23
CA PHE A 96 0.69 9.62 11.52
C PHE A 96 1.47 10.47 12.52
N ASP A 97 2.29 11.41 12.04
CA ASP A 97 3.10 12.29 12.88
C ASP A 97 2.64 13.76 12.87
N GLN A 98 1.54 14.02 12.13
CA GLN A 98 0.86 15.31 12.02
C GLN A 98 1.78 16.43 11.49
N ASP A 99 2.65 16.08 10.56
CA ASP A 99 3.50 17.05 9.86
C ASP A 99 2.80 17.70 8.66
N GLY A 100 1.66 17.14 8.23
CA GLY A 100 0.82 17.62 7.15
C GLY A 100 1.03 16.90 5.83
N ASP A 101 2.02 16.02 5.72
CA ASP A 101 2.23 15.15 4.57
C ASP A 101 1.44 13.84 4.77
N LEU A 102 0.93 13.26 3.68
CA LEU A 102 0.24 11.99 3.78
C LEU A 102 1.25 10.83 3.69
N ASP A 103 1.33 10.08 4.78
CA ASP A 103 2.10 8.87 4.93
C ASP A 103 1.37 7.64 4.40
N LEU A 104 2.04 6.49 4.34
CA LEU A 104 1.46 5.25 3.86
C LEU A 104 1.53 4.14 4.91
N PHE A 105 0.39 3.49 5.18
CA PHE A 105 0.34 2.22 5.87
C PHE A 105 0.03 1.09 4.88
N ARG A 106 1.00 0.18 4.71
CA ARG A 106 0.96 -0.96 3.79
C ARG A 106 0.86 -2.25 4.57
N THR A 107 -0.18 -3.04 4.35
CA THR A 107 -0.36 -4.32 5.03
C THR A 107 0.34 -5.46 4.30
N GLY A 108 0.87 -6.41 5.07
CA GLY A 108 1.26 -7.72 4.58
C GLY A 108 0.08 -8.70 4.56
N GLN A 109 -0.05 -9.47 3.50
CA GLN A 109 -1.15 -10.42 3.32
C GLN A 109 -0.79 -11.83 3.75
N ILE A 110 0.36 -12.35 3.29
CA ILE A 110 0.67 -13.77 3.43
C ILE A 110 2.16 -14.05 3.29
N ASP A 111 2.67 -15.03 4.06
CA ASP A 111 3.94 -15.69 3.78
C ASP A 111 3.70 -16.78 2.72
N LEU A 112 4.22 -16.57 1.52
CA LEU A 112 4.06 -17.49 0.38
C LEU A 112 4.66 -18.89 0.62
N ARG A 113 5.55 -19.02 1.60
CA ARG A 113 6.23 -20.28 1.95
C ARG A 113 5.56 -21.00 3.10
N ALA A 114 4.73 -20.30 3.89
CA ALA A 114 4.14 -20.83 5.11
C ALA A 114 2.77 -20.20 5.39
N TYR A 115 1.72 -20.68 4.74
CA TYR A 115 0.35 -20.23 5.00
C TYR A 115 -0.02 -20.33 6.48
N GLY A 116 -0.63 -19.28 7.01
CA GLY A 116 -1.00 -19.17 8.43
C GLY A 116 0.10 -18.60 9.32
N ARG A 117 1.29 -18.29 8.76
CA ARG A 117 2.33 -17.58 9.47
C ARG A 117 2.06 -16.07 9.40
N PRO A 118 2.14 -15.35 10.53
CA PRO A 118 2.08 -13.89 10.53
C PRO A 118 3.16 -13.27 9.63
N VAL A 119 2.86 -12.14 9.04
CA VAL A 119 3.78 -11.34 8.23
C VAL A 119 3.80 -9.90 8.72
N ASP A 120 4.86 -9.19 8.35
CA ASP A 120 5.02 -7.79 8.68
C ASP A 120 4.04 -6.92 7.89
N SER A 121 3.71 -5.78 8.47
CA SER A 121 3.12 -4.62 7.79
C SER A 121 4.09 -3.44 7.91
N TRP A 122 3.91 -2.40 7.10
CA TRP A 122 4.87 -1.30 7.01
C TRP A 122 4.15 0.04 7.15
N LEU A 123 4.77 0.93 7.89
CA LEU A 123 4.47 2.34 7.91
C LEU A 123 5.62 3.08 7.23
N TYR A 124 5.30 3.97 6.30
CA TYR A 124 6.26 4.78 5.58
C TYR A 124 5.95 6.25 5.86
N SER A 125 6.94 6.96 6.40
CA SER A 125 6.90 8.42 6.49
C SER A 125 7.18 9.02 5.13
N ASN A 126 6.42 10.03 4.78
CA ASN A 126 6.55 10.81 3.56
C ASN A 126 7.32 12.10 3.84
N GLU A 127 8.24 12.45 2.97
CA GLU A 127 8.88 13.76 2.92
C GLU A 127 8.85 14.25 1.46
N GLU A 128 7.90 15.11 1.12
CA GLU A 128 7.75 15.68 -0.23
C GLU A 128 7.75 14.62 -1.34
N GLY A 129 6.98 13.53 -1.16
CA GLY A 129 6.86 12.44 -2.12
C GLY A 129 7.96 11.38 -2.04
N SER A 130 8.83 11.42 -1.04
CA SER A 130 9.86 10.41 -0.78
C SER A 130 9.52 9.60 0.46
N PHE A 131 9.32 8.31 0.32
CA PHE A 131 8.84 7.43 1.38
C PHE A 131 9.97 6.65 2.03
N SER A 132 10.06 6.75 3.35
CA SER A 132 11.03 6.03 4.18
C SER A 132 10.32 5.12 5.17
N SER A 133 10.75 3.85 5.24
CA SER A 133 10.19 2.90 6.20
C SER A 133 10.47 3.36 7.62
N VAL A 134 9.43 3.48 8.43
CA VAL A 134 9.56 3.84 9.85
C VAL A 134 9.98 2.61 10.64
N LEU A 135 11.12 2.67 11.28
CA LEU A 135 11.73 1.58 12.03
C LEU A 135 12.03 1.99 13.47
N GLY A 136 11.96 1.04 14.37
CA GLY A 136 12.37 1.26 15.77
C GLY A 136 11.44 0.56 16.77
N PRO A 137 11.76 0.62 18.07
CA PRO A 137 11.01 -0.10 19.10
C PRO A 137 9.54 0.28 19.21
N ASN A 138 9.19 1.49 18.83
CA ASN A 138 7.80 1.97 18.84
C ASN A 138 6.96 1.39 17.70
N PHE A 139 7.59 0.74 16.71
CA PHE A 139 6.95 0.16 15.53
C PHE A 139 7.14 -1.36 15.45
N ASP A 140 7.63 -1.98 16.54
CA ASP A 140 7.81 -3.44 16.59
C ASP A 140 6.48 -4.20 16.49
N ASP A 141 5.35 -3.58 16.83
CA ASP A 141 4.00 -4.14 16.68
C ASP A 141 3.58 -4.35 15.21
N LEU A 142 4.29 -3.75 14.26
CA LEU A 142 4.08 -3.98 12.82
C LEU A 142 4.75 -5.27 12.33
N LYS A 143 5.69 -5.82 13.10
CA LYS A 143 6.35 -7.10 12.79
C LYS A 143 5.45 -8.26 13.17
N ASP A 144 5.40 -9.25 12.29
CA ASP A 144 4.55 -10.42 12.48
C ASP A 144 3.10 -10.04 12.88
N LEU A 145 2.60 -8.89 12.38
CA LEU A 145 1.28 -8.35 12.73
C LEU A 145 0.17 -9.34 12.41
N GLY A 146 0.27 -10.03 11.28
CA GLY A 146 -0.70 -11.05 10.89
C GLY A 146 -0.89 -11.12 9.39
N MET A 147 -1.86 -11.93 8.97
CA MET A 147 -2.30 -12.03 7.57
C MET A 147 -3.45 -11.03 7.37
N VAL A 148 -3.10 -9.76 7.24
CA VAL A 148 -4.09 -8.67 7.18
C VAL A 148 -4.87 -8.73 5.86
N THR A 149 -6.19 -8.57 5.93
CA THR A 149 -7.08 -8.51 4.77
C THR A 149 -7.72 -7.15 4.57
N ASP A 150 -7.89 -6.36 5.65
CA ASP A 150 -8.40 -5.00 5.57
C ASP A 150 -7.89 -4.17 6.75
N ALA A 151 -7.82 -2.85 6.55
CA ALA A 151 -7.41 -1.90 7.58
C ALA A 151 -8.16 -0.58 7.41
N LYS A 152 -8.26 0.19 8.50
CA LYS A 152 -8.86 1.53 8.48
C LYS A 152 -8.15 2.46 9.45
N VAL A 153 -7.99 3.70 9.03
CA VAL A 153 -7.56 4.82 9.87
C VAL A 153 -8.76 5.38 10.63
N VAL A 154 -8.61 5.57 11.93
CA VAL A 154 -9.65 6.09 12.82
C VAL A 154 -9.03 6.57 14.13
N ASP A 155 -9.48 7.69 14.66
CA ASP A 155 -9.17 8.10 16.04
C ASP A 155 -10.13 7.38 16.99
N ILE A 156 -9.69 6.27 17.59
CA ILE A 156 -10.54 5.39 18.43
C ILE A 156 -10.66 5.92 19.86
N ASN A 157 -9.57 6.49 20.38
CA ASN A 157 -9.48 6.94 21.76
C ASN A 157 -9.86 8.43 21.93
N ASN A 158 -10.09 9.16 20.83
CA ASN A 158 -10.41 10.59 20.75
C ASN A 158 -9.27 11.49 21.29
N ASP A 159 -8.03 11.12 21.05
CA ASP A 159 -6.86 11.93 21.41
C ASP A 159 -6.38 12.84 20.27
N GLN A 160 -7.06 12.80 19.11
CA GLN A 160 -6.80 13.52 17.87
C GLN A 160 -5.60 12.98 17.06
N TRP A 161 -5.03 11.86 17.46
CA TRP A 161 -4.04 11.13 16.67
C TRP A 161 -4.71 9.99 15.90
N PRO A 162 -4.34 9.77 14.65
CA PRO A 162 -4.94 8.69 13.87
C PRO A 162 -4.39 7.34 14.33
N ASP A 163 -5.30 6.44 14.72
CA ASP A 163 -5.02 5.04 15.00
C ASP A 163 -5.32 4.18 13.77
N ILE A 164 -4.86 2.92 13.78
CA ILE A 164 -5.15 1.97 12.72
C ILE A 164 -5.83 0.73 13.29
N ALA A 165 -7.03 0.43 12.79
CA ALA A 165 -7.71 -0.84 13.06
C ALA A 165 -7.41 -1.82 11.91
N VAL A 166 -6.96 -3.04 12.24
CA VAL A 166 -6.67 -4.09 11.27
C VAL A 166 -7.45 -5.35 11.55
N VAL A 167 -7.85 -6.03 10.48
CA VAL A 167 -8.49 -7.35 10.50
C VAL A 167 -7.84 -8.26 9.47
N GLY A 168 -7.87 -9.56 9.71
CA GLY A 168 -7.23 -10.50 8.78
C GLY A 168 -7.57 -11.95 9.07
N GLU A 169 -6.92 -12.84 8.33
CA GLU A 169 -7.08 -14.27 8.49
C GLU A 169 -6.22 -14.77 9.67
N TRP A 170 -6.79 -15.62 10.51
CA TRP A 170 -6.11 -16.27 11.64
C TRP A 170 -5.49 -15.30 12.66
N MET A 171 -6.05 -14.10 12.75
CA MET A 171 -5.64 -13.08 13.70
C MET A 171 -6.84 -12.46 14.42
N GLU A 172 -6.60 -11.91 15.59
CA GLU A 172 -7.60 -11.09 16.29
C GLU A 172 -7.72 -9.71 15.64
N VAL A 173 -8.87 -9.05 15.81
CA VAL A 173 -8.99 -7.63 15.47
C VAL A 173 -7.99 -6.87 16.32
N THR A 174 -7.07 -6.18 15.67
CA THR A 174 -5.99 -5.46 16.32
C THR A 174 -6.14 -3.97 16.10
N ILE A 175 -5.91 -3.20 17.16
CA ILE A 175 -5.85 -1.75 17.11
C ILE A 175 -4.41 -1.33 17.38
N LEU A 176 -3.83 -0.63 16.44
CA LEU A 176 -2.53 0.02 16.58
C LEU A 176 -2.79 1.45 17.01
N PHE A 177 -2.57 1.72 18.29
CA PHE A 177 -2.72 3.07 18.83
C PHE A 177 -1.52 3.92 18.49
N ASN A 178 -1.76 5.10 17.95
CA ASN A 178 -0.73 6.09 17.78
C ASN A 178 -0.46 6.76 19.14
N SER A 179 0.78 6.65 19.62
CA SER A 179 1.19 7.17 20.92
C SER A 179 2.24 8.28 20.81
N LEU A 180 2.30 8.95 19.66
CA LEU A 180 3.19 10.10 19.46
C LEU A 180 2.64 11.38 20.09
N GLY A 181 1.36 11.37 20.48
CA GLY A 181 0.65 12.47 21.14
C GLY A 181 0.83 12.55 22.64
#